data_06682b8268b285281805d62781f7624f
#
_entry.id   06682b8268b285281805d62781f7624f
#
_cell.length_a   1.000
_cell.length_b   1.000
_cell.length_c   1.000
_cell.angle_alpha   90.00
_cell.angle_beta   90.00
_cell.angle_gamma   90.00
#
_symmetry.space_group_name_H-M   'P 1'
#
loop_
_entity.id
_entity.type
_entity.pdbx_description
1 polymer ?
#
loop_
_entity_poly.entity_id
_entity_poly.type
_entity_poly.pdbx_seq_one_letter_code
_entity_poly.pdbx_strand_id
1 'polypeptide(L)'
;MLEPIQIDPRTFLRQHCDLPVLPDVVSQIQKALGESDIDLNKVAEMISSDSGILAQILKVVNSAYYGLPREITKVRIAVSFLGLNEVYRIVLALSVVNTLKITEKKMLDNFWFHSFFAATCTKYLGKKYQPLLSSEELWAPSMLHDIGRLVYMKFFPDHYGALTDFCEKSGCTFSEAESHFSFPSSGYLGTLLCDHWRLPKPVRMACEFHTLKDLLSDREDGSPKPLQQMVCLGNLLAVLSADYLNSDVKEQITDGVTTDLGLNEEEFLALMGDIYELKIEVEGFMAQFS
;
A
#
# COMPACT_ATOMS: atom_id res chain seq x y z
N MET A 1 -28.57 -0.76 -12.13
CA MET A 1 -27.87 -1.62 -11.14
C MET A 1 -26.70 -2.24 -11.86
N LEU A 2 -25.51 -2.16 -11.30
CA LEU A 2 -24.34 -2.85 -11.84
C LEU A 2 -24.52 -4.36 -11.62
N GLU A 3 -24.08 -5.17 -12.58
CA GLU A 3 -24.13 -6.62 -12.44
C GLU A 3 -23.17 -7.10 -11.34
N PRO A 4 -23.55 -8.14 -10.56
CA PRO A 4 -22.66 -8.70 -9.55
C PRO A 4 -21.38 -9.23 -10.20
N ILE A 5 -20.24 -8.87 -9.65
CA ILE A 5 -18.97 -9.44 -10.08
C ILE A 5 -18.84 -10.85 -9.49
N GLN A 6 -19.02 -11.87 -10.32
CA GLN A 6 -18.75 -13.26 -9.91
C GLN A 6 -17.28 -13.58 -10.16
N ILE A 7 -16.53 -13.74 -9.08
CA ILE A 7 -15.13 -14.15 -9.13
C ILE A 7 -15.02 -15.62 -8.72
N ASP A 8 -14.74 -16.48 -9.69
CA ASP A 8 -14.14 -17.78 -9.40
C ASP A 8 -12.62 -17.58 -9.26
N PRO A 9 -12.05 -17.79 -8.05
CA PRO A 9 -10.61 -17.58 -7.80
C PRO A 9 -9.71 -18.35 -8.75
N ARG A 10 -10.18 -19.52 -9.23
CA ARG A 10 -9.38 -20.40 -10.09
C ARG A 10 -9.34 -19.97 -11.54
N THR A 11 -10.35 -19.23 -11.97
CA THR A 11 -10.53 -18.85 -13.37
C THR A 11 -10.47 -17.34 -13.58
N PHE A 12 -10.73 -16.52 -12.56
CA PHE A 12 -10.84 -15.07 -12.67
C PHE A 12 -9.61 -14.44 -13.33
N LEU A 13 -8.41 -14.75 -12.82
CA LEU A 13 -7.18 -14.23 -13.39
C LEU A 13 -6.84 -14.81 -14.77
N ARG A 14 -7.41 -15.97 -15.12
CA ARG A 14 -7.20 -16.61 -16.43
C ARG A 14 -8.22 -16.21 -17.47
N GLN A 15 -9.45 -15.93 -17.07
CA GLN A 15 -10.57 -15.67 -17.99
C GLN A 15 -10.84 -14.19 -18.23
N HIS A 16 -10.56 -13.31 -17.24
CA HIS A 16 -10.93 -11.91 -17.30
C HIS A 16 -9.72 -10.97 -17.26
N CYS A 17 -8.55 -11.47 -16.92
CA CYS A 17 -7.38 -10.65 -16.73
C CYS A 17 -6.25 -11.16 -17.62
N ASP A 18 -6.06 -10.50 -18.75
CA ASP A 18 -4.77 -10.55 -19.44
C ASP A 18 -3.78 -9.73 -18.59
N LEU A 19 -3.43 -10.31 -17.42
CA LEU A 19 -2.51 -9.67 -16.49
C LEU A 19 -1.12 -9.65 -17.11
N PRO A 20 -0.56 -8.46 -17.33
CA PRO A 20 0.77 -8.37 -17.91
C PRO A 20 1.82 -8.94 -16.95
N VAL A 21 2.92 -9.40 -17.51
CA VAL A 21 4.08 -9.89 -16.74
C VAL A 21 4.78 -8.68 -16.11
N LEU A 22 5.26 -8.85 -14.87
CA LEU A 22 6.10 -7.82 -14.24
C LEU A 22 7.37 -7.58 -15.07
N PRO A 23 7.89 -6.34 -15.11
CA PRO A 23 9.12 -6.02 -15.83
C PRO A 23 10.28 -6.93 -15.43
N ASP A 24 11.12 -7.29 -16.40
CA ASP A 24 12.26 -8.20 -16.19
C ASP A 24 13.21 -7.72 -15.10
N VAL A 25 13.33 -6.40 -14.91
CA VAL A 25 14.17 -5.80 -13.86
C VAL A 25 13.81 -6.33 -12.46
N VAL A 26 12.53 -6.60 -12.19
CA VAL A 26 12.09 -7.17 -10.89
C VAL A 26 12.69 -8.55 -10.69
N SER A 27 12.55 -9.43 -11.68
CA SER A 27 13.06 -10.79 -11.62
C SER A 27 14.59 -10.84 -11.58
N GLN A 28 15.25 -9.93 -12.29
CA GLN A 28 16.71 -9.83 -12.30
C GLN A 28 17.28 -9.39 -10.96
N ILE A 29 16.67 -8.38 -10.31
CA ILE A 29 17.10 -7.93 -8.98
C ILE A 29 16.79 -9.02 -7.94
N GLN A 30 15.61 -9.67 -8.03
CA GLN A 30 15.28 -10.77 -7.12
C GLN A 30 16.29 -11.93 -7.21
N LYS A 31 16.76 -12.25 -8.42
CA LYS A 31 17.80 -13.26 -8.63
C LYS A 31 19.14 -12.81 -8.01
N ALA A 32 19.53 -11.55 -8.25
CA ALA A 32 20.76 -10.99 -7.68
C ALA A 32 20.78 -11.02 -6.15
N LEU A 33 19.61 -10.81 -5.50
CA LEU A 33 19.48 -10.92 -4.05
C LEU A 33 19.74 -12.34 -3.50
N GLY A 34 19.64 -13.37 -4.35
CA GLY A 34 19.96 -14.76 -4.00
C GLY A 34 21.43 -15.14 -4.19
N GLU A 35 22.24 -14.27 -4.78
CA GLU A 35 23.67 -14.51 -5.03
C GLU A 35 24.52 -14.15 -3.79
N SER A 36 25.59 -14.92 -3.54
CA SER A 36 26.48 -14.70 -2.39
C SER A 36 27.38 -13.48 -2.55
N ASP A 37 27.62 -13.03 -3.77
CA ASP A 37 28.45 -11.85 -4.10
C ASP A 37 27.64 -10.94 -5.05
N ILE A 38 26.99 -9.96 -4.46
CA ILE A 38 26.07 -9.06 -5.17
C ILE A 38 26.83 -7.84 -5.71
N ASP A 39 26.90 -7.69 -7.01
CA ASP A 39 27.42 -6.47 -7.63
C ASP A 39 26.35 -5.36 -7.66
N LEU A 40 26.45 -4.44 -6.69
CA LEU A 40 25.54 -3.29 -6.56
C LEU A 40 25.59 -2.36 -7.79
N ASN A 41 26.72 -2.31 -8.51
CA ASN A 41 26.82 -1.50 -9.74
C ASN A 41 25.98 -2.11 -10.85
N LYS A 42 26.01 -3.44 -10.99
CA LYS A 42 25.21 -4.16 -11.98
C LYS A 42 23.70 -3.98 -11.71
N VAL A 43 23.28 -4.02 -10.45
CA VAL A 43 21.88 -3.73 -10.09
C VAL A 43 21.50 -2.29 -10.41
N ALA A 44 22.36 -1.32 -10.11
CA ALA A 44 22.12 0.07 -10.44
C ALA A 44 22.02 0.30 -11.97
N GLU A 45 22.81 -0.43 -12.77
CA GLU A 45 22.72 -0.41 -14.23
C GLU A 45 21.41 -1.01 -14.74
N MET A 46 20.98 -2.16 -14.19
CA MET A 46 19.68 -2.78 -14.52
C MET A 46 18.53 -1.81 -14.29
N ILE A 47 18.49 -1.15 -13.12
CA ILE A 47 17.46 -0.15 -12.80
C ILE A 47 17.54 1.04 -13.75
N SER A 48 18.76 1.51 -14.05
CA SER A 48 18.99 2.68 -14.92
C SER A 48 18.62 2.44 -16.38
N SER A 49 18.48 1.18 -16.79
CA SER A 49 18.05 0.82 -18.15
C SER A 49 16.56 1.14 -18.42
N ASP A 50 15.74 1.24 -17.37
CA ASP A 50 14.35 1.68 -17.44
C ASP A 50 14.23 3.12 -16.88
N SER A 51 14.17 4.10 -17.78
CA SER A 51 14.12 5.52 -17.40
C SER A 51 12.86 5.88 -16.60
N GLY A 52 11.74 5.18 -16.81
CA GLY A 52 10.49 5.40 -16.08
C GLY A 52 10.61 4.93 -14.64
N ILE A 53 11.08 3.71 -14.42
CA ILE A 53 11.33 3.16 -13.09
C ILE A 53 12.43 3.97 -12.38
N LEU A 54 13.51 4.32 -13.06
CA LEU A 54 14.59 5.14 -12.51
C LEU A 54 14.07 6.47 -11.94
N ALA A 55 13.30 7.21 -12.73
CA ALA A 55 12.74 8.49 -12.30
C ALA A 55 11.84 8.35 -11.06
N GLN A 56 10.99 7.33 -11.05
CA GLN A 56 10.10 7.07 -9.93
C GLN A 56 10.84 6.63 -8.66
N ILE A 57 11.86 5.77 -8.78
CA ILE A 57 12.71 5.38 -7.65
C ILE A 57 13.37 6.60 -7.03
N LEU A 58 13.96 7.49 -7.83
CA LEU A 58 14.61 8.68 -7.32
C LEU A 58 13.61 9.61 -6.62
N LYS A 59 12.38 9.75 -7.12
CA LYS A 59 11.32 10.49 -6.43
C LYS A 59 10.98 9.84 -5.08
N VAL A 60 10.71 8.51 -5.05
CA VAL A 60 10.38 7.79 -3.82
C VAL A 60 11.48 7.91 -2.78
N VAL A 61 12.73 7.72 -3.17
CA VAL A 61 13.90 7.80 -2.27
C VAL A 61 14.06 9.19 -1.67
N ASN A 62 13.71 10.23 -2.40
CA ASN A 62 13.75 11.61 -1.93
C ASN A 62 12.47 12.06 -1.19
N SER A 63 11.52 11.17 -0.97
CA SER A 63 10.31 11.48 -0.20
C SER A 63 10.59 11.69 1.28
N ALA A 64 9.64 12.35 1.97
CA ALA A 64 9.65 12.49 3.42
C ALA A 64 9.71 11.14 4.15
N TYR A 65 9.18 10.07 3.54
CA TYR A 65 9.28 8.72 4.08
C TYR A 65 10.73 8.32 4.42
N TYR A 66 11.70 8.62 3.53
CA TYR A 66 13.11 8.30 3.77
C TYR A 66 13.85 9.38 4.56
N GLY A 67 13.37 10.64 4.53
CA GLY A 67 13.88 11.75 5.32
C GLY A 67 15.39 11.99 5.13
N LEU A 68 15.87 11.89 3.89
CA LEU A 68 17.29 12.00 3.60
C LEU A 68 17.79 13.43 3.77
N PRO A 69 19.00 13.64 4.33
CA PRO A 69 19.54 14.98 4.59
C PRO A 69 19.92 15.75 3.32
N ARG A 70 19.96 15.07 2.17
CA ARG A 70 20.26 15.65 0.86
C ARG A 70 19.62 14.84 -0.24
N GLU A 71 19.32 15.49 -1.35
CA GLU A 71 18.74 14.87 -2.55
C GLU A 71 19.67 13.81 -3.14
N ILE A 72 19.09 12.66 -3.48
CA ILE A 72 19.72 11.56 -4.20
C ILE A 72 19.37 11.69 -5.68
N THR A 73 20.38 11.90 -6.52
CA THR A 73 20.21 12.06 -7.98
C THR A 73 20.65 10.85 -8.80
N LYS A 74 21.22 9.83 -8.13
CA LYS A 74 21.72 8.61 -8.80
C LYS A 74 21.26 7.37 -8.05
N VAL A 75 20.69 6.40 -8.76
CA VAL A 75 20.22 5.14 -8.16
C VAL A 75 21.34 4.36 -7.46
N ARG A 76 22.57 4.45 -7.95
CA ARG A 76 23.73 3.86 -7.28
C ARG A 76 23.92 4.40 -5.84
N ILE A 77 23.67 5.70 -5.63
CA ILE A 77 23.73 6.30 -4.30
C ILE A 77 22.54 5.81 -3.47
N ALA A 78 21.35 5.69 -4.06
CA ALA A 78 20.19 5.12 -3.41
C ALA A 78 20.47 3.69 -2.93
N VAL A 79 21.03 2.84 -3.79
CA VAL A 79 21.40 1.45 -3.44
C VAL A 79 22.45 1.42 -2.32
N SER A 80 23.44 2.31 -2.36
CA SER A 80 24.49 2.38 -1.32
C SER A 80 23.97 2.89 0.02
N PHE A 81 22.93 3.73 0.00
CA PHE A 81 22.39 4.36 1.21
C PHE A 81 21.29 3.54 1.87
N LEU A 82 20.34 3.05 1.06
CA LEU A 82 19.17 2.30 1.54
C LEU A 82 19.44 0.78 1.59
N GLY A 83 20.45 0.32 0.91
CA GLY A 83 20.68 -1.10 0.70
C GLY A 83 19.84 -1.68 -0.46
N LEU A 84 20.29 -2.84 -0.95
CA LEU A 84 19.70 -3.48 -2.12
C LEU A 84 18.28 -4.00 -1.87
N ASN A 85 18.03 -4.53 -0.67
CA ASN A 85 16.70 -5.06 -0.31
C ASN A 85 15.62 -3.98 -0.38
N GLU A 86 15.93 -2.78 0.12
CA GLU A 86 14.97 -1.69 0.11
C GLU A 86 14.73 -1.16 -1.31
N VAL A 87 15.80 -0.97 -2.08
CA VAL A 87 15.64 -0.58 -3.50
C VAL A 87 14.85 -1.61 -4.28
N TYR A 88 15.05 -2.91 -4.03
CA TYR A 88 14.22 -3.96 -4.61
C TYR A 88 12.74 -3.82 -4.25
N ARG A 89 12.42 -3.53 -3.00
CA ARG A 89 11.03 -3.33 -2.56
C ARG A 89 10.39 -2.14 -3.26
N ILE A 90 11.13 -1.05 -3.45
CA ILE A 90 10.66 0.13 -4.20
C ILE A 90 10.40 -0.26 -5.67
N VAL A 91 11.36 -0.91 -6.32
CA VAL A 91 11.21 -1.38 -7.71
C VAL A 91 9.99 -2.29 -7.85
N LEU A 92 9.83 -3.22 -6.92
CA LEU A 92 8.71 -4.15 -6.92
C LEU A 92 7.36 -3.40 -6.86
N ALA A 93 7.19 -2.50 -5.89
CA ALA A 93 5.95 -1.78 -5.69
C ALA A 93 5.60 -0.90 -6.91
N LEU A 94 6.56 -0.13 -7.42
CA LEU A 94 6.37 0.68 -8.61
C LEU A 94 6.04 -0.17 -9.84
N SER A 95 6.74 -1.29 -10.01
CA SER A 95 6.51 -2.21 -11.14
C SER A 95 5.12 -2.84 -11.10
N VAL A 96 4.65 -3.25 -9.92
CA VAL A 96 3.30 -3.82 -9.73
C VAL A 96 2.24 -2.84 -10.18
N VAL A 97 2.29 -1.60 -9.72
CA VAL A 97 1.29 -0.58 -10.06
C VAL A 97 1.37 -0.19 -11.53
N ASN A 98 2.59 0.06 -12.06
CA ASN A 98 2.76 0.48 -13.45
C ASN A 98 2.37 -0.60 -14.46
N THR A 99 2.54 -1.88 -14.10
CA THR A 99 2.23 -3.02 -14.96
C THR A 99 0.75 -3.07 -15.34
N LEU A 100 -0.15 -2.64 -14.46
CA LEU A 100 -1.59 -2.64 -14.74
C LEU A 100 -2.05 -1.54 -15.72
N LYS A 101 -1.20 -0.55 -16.00
CA LYS A 101 -1.48 0.52 -16.97
C LYS A 101 -2.86 1.16 -16.77
N ILE A 102 -3.11 1.65 -15.55
CA ILE A 102 -4.33 2.40 -15.23
C ILE A 102 -4.29 3.73 -16.00
N THR A 103 -5.35 4.02 -16.74
CA THR A 103 -5.44 5.22 -17.61
C THR A 103 -6.06 6.41 -16.90
N GLU A 104 -6.93 6.16 -15.93
CA GLU A 104 -7.61 7.20 -15.16
C GLU A 104 -6.66 7.83 -14.14
N LYS A 105 -6.00 8.92 -14.56
CA LYS A 105 -4.95 9.58 -13.75
C LYS A 105 -5.42 9.93 -12.34
N LYS A 106 -6.62 10.53 -12.19
CA LYS A 106 -7.14 10.92 -10.87
C LYS A 106 -7.29 9.73 -9.92
N MET A 107 -7.78 8.59 -10.42
CA MET A 107 -7.91 7.38 -9.60
C MET A 107 -6.54 6.86 -9.15
N LEU A 108 -5.57 6.88 -10.07
CA LEU A 108 -4.21 6.44 -9.78
C LEU A 108 -3.49 7.38 -8.81
N ASP A 109 -3.67 8.70 -8.95
CA ASP A 109 -3.10 9.70 -8.05
C ASP A 109 -3.66 9.53 -6.62
N ASN A 110 -4.97 9.28 -6.48
CA ASN A 110 -5.61 8.99 -5.20
C ASN A 110 -5.09 7.69 -4.57
N PHE A 111 -4.90 6.64 -5.38
CA PHE A 111 -4.31 5.38 -4.93
C PHE A 111 -2.87 5.60 -4.41
N TRP A 112 -2.05 6.33 -5.15
CA TRP A 112 -0.69 6.64 -4.74
C TRP A 112 -0.66 7.46 -3.45
N PHE A 113 -1.47 8.53 -3.38
CA PHE A 113 -1.56 9.34 -2.17
C PHE A 113 -1.92 8.49 -0.95
N HIS A 114 -2.99 7.70 -1.04
CA HIS A 114 -3.42 6.83 0.05
C HIS A 114 -2.33 5.83 0.44
N SER A 115 -1.71 5.16 -0.52
CA SER A 115 -0.66 4.17 -0.29
C SER A 115 0.57 4.79 0.38
N PHE A 116 1.04 5.94 -0.08
CA PHE A 116 2.16 6.66 0.54
C PHE A 116 1.82 7.14 1.95
N PHE A 117 0.62 7.67 2.15
CA PHE A 117 0.20 8.16 3.45
C PHE A 117 0.05 7.00 4.45
N ALA A 118 -0.62 5.91 4.07
CA ALA A 118 -0.71 4.71 4.89
C ALA A 118 0.69 4.13 5.23
N ALA A 119 1.62 4.10 4.27
CA ALA A 119 2.98 3.65 4.51
C ALA A 119 3.73 4.55 5.50
N THR A 120 3.54 5.87 5.40
CA THR A 120 4.14 6.85 6.32
C THR A 120 3.58 6.70 7.74
N CYS A 121 2.25 6.55 7.88
CA CYS A 121 1.60 6.24 9.16
C CYS A 121 2.11 4.91 9.75
N THR A 122 2.20 3.87 8.92
CA THR A 122 2.72 2.55 9.33
C THR A 122 4.15 2.63 9.87
N LYS A 123 5.01 3.37 9.17
CA LYS A 123 6.39 3.59 9.61
C LYS A 123 6.45 4.31 10.96
N TYR A 124 5.65 5.35 11.11
CA TYR A 124 5.55 6.10 12.36
C TYR A 124 5.11 5.19 13.52
N LEU A 125 4.02 4.43 13.33
CA LEU A 125 3.53 3.47 14.31
C LEU A 125 4.55 2.38 14.62
N GLY A 126 5.17 1.80 13.59
CA GLY A 126 6.20 0.77 13.76
C GLY A 126 7.35 1.27 14.62
N LYS A 127 7.85 2.47 14.36
CA LYS A 127 8.91 3.09 15.16
C LYS A 127 8.51 3.32 16.62
N LYS A 128 7.25 3.71 16.87
CA LYS A 128 6.76 4.07 18.19
C LYS A 128 6.32 2.87 19.02
N TYR A 129 5.63 1.89 18.41
CA TYR A 129 4.97 0.79 19.12
C TYR A 129 5.60 -0.59 18.86
N GLN A 130 6.34 -0.76 17.75
CA GLN A 130 6.99 -2.02 17.38
C GLN A 130 8.45 -1.79 16.95
N PRO A 131 9.32 -1.27 17.83
CA PRO A 131 10.68 -0.84 17.47
C PRO A 131 11.59 -1.98 16.99
N LEU A 132 11.18 -3.23 17.14
CA LEU A 132 11.89 -4.39 16.59
C LEU A 132 11.58 -4.66 15.12
N LEU A 133 10.53 -4.05 14.56
CA LEU A 133 10.24 -4.10 13.14
C LEU A 133 11.08 -3.07 12.39
N SER A 134 11.80 -3.53 11.38
CA SER A 134 12.51 -2.63 10.48
C SER A 134 11.52 -1.78 9.68
N SER A 135 11.73 -0.46 9.64
CA SER A 135 10.94 0.44 8.79
C SER A 135 10.99 0.04 7.31
N GLU A 136 12.11 -0.56 6.88
CA GLU A 136 12.29 -1.07 5.53
C GLU A 136 11.36 -2.25 5.24
N GLU A 137 11.11 -3.14 6.21
CA GLU A 137 10.19 -4.28 6.05
C GLU A 137 8.73 -3.84 5.95
N LEU A 138 8.38 -2.68 6.49
CA LEU A 138 7.02 -2.14 6.48
C LEU A 138 6.64 -1.47 5.17
N TRP A 139 7.62 -0.97 4.38
CA TRP A 139 7.34 -0.11 3.23
C TRP A 139 6.51 -0.82 2.14
N ALA A 140 7.01 -1.90 1.55
CA ALA A 140 6.32 -2.56 0.45
C ALA A 140 4.96 -3.18 0.84
N PRO A 141 4.80 -3.83 2.01
CA PRO A 141 3.49 -4.26 2.48
C PRO A 141 2.51 -3.10 2.62
N SER A 142 2.93 -1.96 3.19
CA SER A 142 2.06 -0.79 3.35
C SER A 142 1.72 -0.13 2.02
N MET A 143 2.66 -0.03 1.09
CA MET A 143 2.41 0.52 -0.25
C MET A 143 1.46 -0.33 -1.09
N LEU A 144 1.45 -1.64 -0.86
CA LEU A 144 0.72 -2.60 -1.70
C LEU A 144 -0.47 -3.26 -0.98
N HIS A 145 -0.82 -2.83 0.25
CA HIS A 145 -1.93 -3.44 0.99
C HIS A 145 -3.26 -3.40 0.23
N ASP A 146 -3.46 -2.36 -0.55
CA ASP A 146 -4.69 -2.07 -1.32
C ASP A 146 -4.56 -2.36 -2.83
N ILE A 147 -3.57 -3.15 -3.28
CA ILE A 147 -3.37 -3.43 -4.72
C ILE A 147 -4.59 -4.06 -5.38
N GLY A 148 -5.47 -4.68 -4.64
CA GLY A 148 -6.74 -5.20 -5.16
C GLY A 148 -7.66 -4.11 -5.71
N ARG A 149 -7.58 -2.85 -5.24
CA ARG A 149 -8.29 -1.73 -5.84
C ARG A 149 -7.87 -1.46 -7.28
N LEU A 150 -6.60 -1.75 -7.62
CA LEU A 150 -6.12 -1.64 -9.00
C LEU A 150 -6.79 -2.65 -9.94
N VAL A 151 -7.25 -3.80 -9.42
CA VAL A 151 -8.07 -4.76 -10.19
C VAL A 151 -9.40 -4.12 -10.56
N TYR A 152 -10.06 -3.47 -9.61
CA TYR A 152 -11.29 -2.72 -9.89
C TYR A 152 -11.03 -1.62 -10.93
N MET A 153 -10.03 -0.77 -10.72
CA MET A 153 -9.71 0.33 -11.63
C MET A 153 -9.43 -0.17 -13.05
N LYS A 154 -8.76 -1.32 -13.19
CA LYS A 154 -8.34 -1.85 -14.50
C LYS A 154 -9.44 -2.61 -15.21
N PHE A 155 -10.14 -3.50 -14.52
CA PHE A 155 -11.03 -4.47 -15.13
C PHE A 155 -12.53 -4.18 -14.88
N PHE A 156 -12.82 -3.36 -13.87
CA PHE A 156 -14.18 -3.01 -13.45
C PHE A 156 -14.31 -1.50 -13.11
N PRO A 157 -13.94 -0.58 -14.02
CA PRO A 157 -13.88 0.85 -13.71
C PRO A 157 -15.23 1.43 -13.27
N ASP A 158 -16.35 0.96 -13.86
CA ASP A 158 -17.68 1.40 -13.46
C ASP A 158 -18.04 0.97 -12.03
N HIS A 159 -17.63 -0.22 -11.62
CA HIS A 159 -17.82 -0.71 -10.25
C HIS A 159 -16.95 0.08 -9.27
N TYR A 160 -15.70 0.38 -9.65
CA TYR A 160 -14.82 1.23 -8.84
C TYR A 160 -15.43 2.62 -8.63
N GLY A 161 -15.95 3.23 -9.70
CA GLY A 161 -16.66 4.51 -9.64
C GLY A 161 -17.88 4.43 -8.70
N ALA A 162 -18.70 3.38 -8.80
CA ALA A 162 -19.85 3.20 -7.92
C ALA A 162 -19.45 3.03 -6.44
N LEU A 163 -18.35 2.30 -6.16
CA LEU A 163 -17.83 2.14 -4.80
C LEU A 163 -17.36 3.46 -4.21
N THR A 164 -16.57 4.22 -4.96
CA THR A 164 -16.04 5.53 -4.52
C THR A 164 -17.17 6.55 -4.33
N ASP A 165 -18.10 6.63 -5.26
CA ASP A 165 -19.28 7.48 -5.16
C ASP A 165 -20.14 7.14 -3.93
N PHE A 166 -20.29 5.85 -3.63
CA PHE A 166 -21.03 5.41 -2.45
C PHE A 166 -20.32 5.78 -1.16
N CYS A 167 -18.99 5.60 -1.10
CA CYS A 167 -18.17 6.02 0.05
C CYS A 167 -18.37 7.52 0.35
N GLU A 168 -18.24 8.38 -0.69
CA GLU A 168 -18.38 9.82 -0.53
C GLU A 168 -19.80 10.23 -0.08
N LYS A 169 -20.85 9.57 -0.60
CA LYS A 169 -22.24 9.90 -0.30
C LYS A 169 -22.71 9.37 1.06
N SER A 170 -22.26 8.19 1.46
CA SER A 170 -22.67 7.52 2.69
C SER A 170 -21.71 7.75 3.84
N GLY A 171 -20.53 8.30 3.57
CA GLY A 171 -19.49 8.52 4.59
C GLY A 171 -18.92 7.22 5.14
N CYS A 172 -18.84 6.17 4.31
CA CYS A 172 -18.38 4.85 4.72
C CYS A 172 -16.98 4.51 4.15
N THR A 173 -16.36 3.47 4.68
CA THR A 173 -15.09 2.95 4.16
C THR A 173 -15.28 2.19 2.84
N PHE A 174 -14.21 2.00 2.09
CA PHE A 174 -14.25 1.24 0.84
C PHE A 174 -14.69 -0.22 1.07
N SER A 175 -14.25 -0.86 2.16
CA SER A 175 -14.64 -2.24 2.50
C SER A 175 -16.11 -2.36 2.89
N GLU A 176 -16.70 -1.32 3.50
CA GLU A 176 -18.14 -1.27 3.77
C GLU A 176 -18.94 -1.12 2.47
N ALA A 177 -18.47 -0.30 1.53
CA ALA A 177 -19.07 -0.17 0.21
C ALA A 177 -19.03 -1.51 -0.56
N GLU A 178 -17.88 -2.21 -0.55
CA GLU A 178 -17.75 -3.56 -1.15
C GLU A 178 -18.77 -4.54 -0.54
N SER A 179 -18.92 -4.51 0.78
CA SER A 179 -19.89 -5.35 1.50
C SER A 179 -21.33 -4.99 1.15
N HIS A 180 -21.65 -3.68 1.05
CA HIS A 180 -22.98 -3.18 0.68
C HIS A 180 -23.42 -3.68 -0.72
N PHE A 181 -22.52 -3.62 -1.68
CA PHE A 181 -22.80 -4.09 -3.05
C PHE A 181 -22.62 -5.59 -3.23
N SER A 182 -22.18 -6.32 -2.18
CA SER A 182 -21.81 -7.74 -2.26
C SER A 182 -20.74 -7.99 -3.34
N PHE A 183 -19.81 -7.07 -3.48
CA PHE A 183 -18.66 -7.20 -4.38
C PHE A 183 -17.50 -7.92 -3.68
N PRO A 184 -16.59 -8.55 -4.44
CA PRO A 184 -15.37 -9.12 -3.87
C PRO A 184 -14.54 -8.08 -3.14
N SER A 185 -13.97 -8.41 -1.98
CA SER A 185 -13.13 -7.43 -1.28
C SER A 185 -11.82 -7.14 -2.04
N SER A 186 -11.38 -5.88 -1.99
CA SER A 186 -10.06 -5.48 -2.51
C SER A 186 -8.92 -6.27 -1.85
N GLY A 187 -9.05 -6.60 -0.57
CA GLY A 187 -8.12 -7.49 0.11
C GLY A 187 -7.99 -8.86 -0.57
N TYR A 188 -9.12 -9.50 -0.88
CA TYR A 188 -9.14 -10.76 -1.60
C TYR A 188 -8.55 -10.64 -3.02
N LEU A 189 -8.93 -9.61 -3.77
CA LEU A 189 -8.36 -9.34 -5.10
C LEU A 189 -6.85 -9.10 -5.04
N GLY A 190 -6.39 -8.41 -4.01
CA GLY A 190 -4.97 -8.20 -3.74
C GLY A 190 -4.22 -9.51 -3.49
N THR A 191 -4.80 -10.45 -2.74
CA THR A 191 -4.18 -11.77 -2.54
C THR A 191 -4.06 -12.56 -3.84
N LEU A 192 -5.05 -12.48 -4.72
CA LEU A 192 -4.98 -13.13 -6.04
C LEU A 192 -3.84 -12.56 -6.90
N LEU A 193 -3.64 -11.24 -6.88
CA LEU A 193 -2.49 -10.61 -7.56
C LEU A 193 -1.16 -11.04 -6.95
N CYS A 194 -1.09 -11.10 -5.61
CA CYS A 194 0.11 -11.56 -4.91
C CYS A 194 0.49 -12.99 -5.32
N ASP A 195 -0.49 -13.88 -5.40
CA ASP A 195 -0.28 -15.28 -5.79
C ASP A 195 0.13 -15.38 -7.28
N HIS A 196 -0.51 -14.60 -8.16
CA HIS A 196 -0.20 -14.57 -9.60
C HIS A 196 1.22 -14.09 -9.88
N TRP A 197 1.63 -12.97 -9.28
CA TRP A 197 2.96 -12.38 -9.46
C TRP A 197 4.01 -12.93 -8.48
N ARG A 198 3.63 -13.87 -7.63
CA ARG A 198 4.51 -14.45 -6.59
C ARG A 198 5.17 -13.38 -5.73
N LEU A 199 4.36 -12.40 -5.30
CA LEU A 199 4.85 -11.32 -4.45
C LEU A 199 5.31 -11.84 -3.08
N PRO A 200 6.19 -11.12 -2.37
CA PRO A 200 6.64 -11.51 -1.05
C PRO A 200 5.48 -11.72 -0.07
N LYS A 201 5.61 -12.75 0.79
CA LYS A 201 4.59 -13.10 1.79
C LYS A 201 4.12 -11.92 2.64
N PRO A 202 4.98 -10.96 3.09
CA PRO A 202 4.52 -9.80 3.86
C PRO A 202 3.51 -8.93 3.10
N VAL A 203 3.66 -8.76 1.78
CA VAL A 203 2.71 -8.02 0.93
C VAL A 203 1.36 -8.72 0.90
N ARG A 204 1.36 -10.05 0.67
CA ARG A 204 0.14 -10.85 0.68
C ARG A 204 -0.59 -10.76 2.03
N MET A 205 0.17 -10.85 3.13
CA MET A 205 -0.36 -10.72 4.49
C MET A 205 -0.99 -9.35 4.74
N ALA A 206 -0.43 -8.28 4.19
CA ALA A 206 -0.99 -6.93 4.26
C ALA A 206 -2.31 -6.83 3.50
N CYS A 207 -2.42 -7.44 2.31
CA CYS A 207 -3.68 -7.51 1.58
C CYS A 207 -4.78 -8.27 2.36
N GLU A 208 -4.41 -9.33 3.09
CA GLU A 208 -5.35 -10.15 3.88
C GLU A 208 -5.87 -9.46 5.14
N PHE A 209 -5.14 -8.46 5.64
CA PHE A 209 -5.43 -7.83 6.93
C PHE A 209 -5.04 -6.36 6.92
N HIS A 210 -5.98 -5.49 6.59
CA HIS A 210 -5.77 -4.04 6.57
C HIS A 210 -7.03 -3.21 6.83
N THR A 211 -8.20 -3.83 7.00
CA THR A 211 -9.47 -3.11 7.19
C THR A 211 -9.90 -3.10 8.65
N LEU A 212 -10.84 -2.20 9.00
CA LEU A 212 -11.45 -2.19 10.32
C LEU A 212 -12.13 -3.52 10.66
N LYS A 213 -12.80 -4.12 9.69
CA LYS A 213 -13.41 -5.45 9.85
C LYS A 213 -12.39 -6.50 10.22
N ASP A 214 -11.19 -6.45 9.61
CA ASP A 214 -10.11 -7.38 9.93
C ASP A 214 -9.59 -7.16 11.35
N LEU A 215 -9.43 -5.89 11.77
CA LEU A 215 -8.98 -5.54 13.12
C LEU A 215 -9.95 -6.03 14.20
N LEU A 216 -11.25 -5.88 13.96
CA LEU A 216 -12.31 -6.23 14.91
C LEU A 216 -12.73 -7.72 14.83
N SER A 217 -12.22 -8.50 13.90
CA SER A 217 -12.58 -9.90 13.73
C SER A 217 -11.96 -10.79 14.82
N ASP A 218 -12.79 -11.63 15.46
CA ASP A 218 -12.29 -12.74 16.27
C ASP A 218 -11.58 -13.75 15.37
N ARG A 219 -10.27 -13.93 15.58
CA ARG A 219 -9.47 -14.85 14.77
C ARG A 219 -9.29 -16.20 15.48
N GLU A 220 -9.73 -17.25 14.83
CA GLU A 220 -9.45 -18.61 15.27
C GLU A 220 -7.95 -18.97 15.18
N ASP A 221 -7.19 -18.33 14.31
CA ASP A 221 -5.77 -18.57 14.03
C ASP A 221 -4.80 -17.75 14.88
N GLY A 222 -5.31 -16.93 15.83
CA GLY A 222 -4.53 -16.12 16.78
C GLY A 222 -4.41 -14.64 16.40
N SER A 223 -3.65 -13.89 17.21
CA SER A 223 -3.41 -12.47 17.01
C SER A 223 -2.70 -12.16 15.69
N PRO A 224 -2.98 -11.01 15.05
CA PRO A 224 -2.27 -10.61 13.84
C PRO A 224 -0.77 -10.49 14.15
N LYS A 225 0.05 -10.79 13.13
CA LYS A 225 1.50 -10.59 13.28
C LYS A 225 1.80 -9.08 13.39
N PRO A 226 2.85 -8.68 14.12
CA PRO A 226 3.17 -7.27 14.32
C PRO A 226 3.20 -6.44 13.03
N LEU A 227 3.71 -6.99 11.92
CA LEU A 227 3.70 -6.35 10.62
C LEU A 227 2.28 -6.09 10.11
N GLN A 228 1.39 -7.10 10.16
CA GLN A 228 0.01 -6.97 9.72
C GLN A 228 -0.73 -5.93 10.55
N GLN A 229 -0.54 -5.97 11.87
CA GLN A 229 -1.13 -5.02 12.81
C GLN A 229 -0.71 -3.59 12.47
N MET A 230 0.59 -3.34 12.30
CA MET A 230 1.08 -1.99 11.99
C MET A 230 0.58 -1.49 10.64
N VAL A 231 0.52 -2.35 9.62
CA VAL A 231 -0.03 -1.98 8.30
C VAL A 231 -1.52 -1.67 8.40
N CYS A 232 -2.28 -2.48 9.12
CA CYS A 232 -3.72 -2.26 9.33
C CYS A 232 -3.97 -0.93 10.04
N LEU A 233 -3.30 -0.69 11.17
CA LEU A 233 -3.45 0.55 11.92
C LEU A 233 -3.01 1.78 11.11
N GLY A 234 -1.91 1.68 10.37
CA GLY A 234 -1.43 2.76 9.48
C GLY A 234 -2.45 3.08 8.38
N ASN A 235 -3.07 2.05 7.78
CA ASN A 235 -4.17 2.23 6.85
C ASN A 235 -5.38 2.90 7.50
N LEU A 236 -5.80 2.43 8.68
CA LEU A 236 -6.97 2.98 9.38
C LEU A 236 -6.78 4.45 9.76
N LEU A 237 -5.58 4.86 10.20
CA LEU A 237 -5.25 6.26 10.45
C LEU A 237 -5.28 7.11 9.17
N ALA A 238 -4.80 6.55 8.04
CA ALA A 238 -4.91 7.22 6.75
C ALA A 238 -6.37 7.37 6.30
N VAL A 239 -7.20 6.34 6.49
CA VAL A 239 -8.64 6.37 6.20
C VAL A 239 -9.35 7.37 7.10
N LEU A 240 -9.07 7.37 8.41
CA LEU A 240 -9.67 8.29 9.38
C LEU A 240 -9.44 9.77 9.04
N SER A 241 -8.36 10.06 8.34
CA SER A 241 -8.02 11.41 7.88
C SER A 241 -8.80 11.87 6.64
N ALA A 242 -9.73 11.05 6.12
CA ALA A 242 -10.58 11.41 4.99
C ALA A 242 -11.78 12.25 5.45
N ASP A 243 -12.02 13.36 4.74
CA ASP A 243 -13.04 14.34 5.13
C ASP A 243 -14.47 13.81 4.95
N TYR A 244 -14.69 12.87 4.02
CA TYR A 244 -16.02 12.36 3.68
C TYR A 244 -16.60 11.38 4.71
N LEU A 245 -15.80 10.81 5.61
CA LEU A 245 -16.29 9.82 6.58
C LEU A 245 -17.30 10.42 7.54
N ASN A 246 -18.40 9.68 7.79
CA ASN A 246 -19.39 10.04 8.80
C ASN A 246 -18.85 9.82 10.23
N SER A 247 -19.57 10.37 11.24
CA SER A 247 -19.17 10.33 12.64
C SER A 247 -19.06 8.91 13.18
N ASP A 248 -20.01 8.03 12.81
CA ASP A 248 -20.10 6.68 13.34
C ASP A 248 -18.92 5.82 12.89
N VAL A 249 -18.53 5.94 11.62
CA VAL A 249 -17.34 5.25 11.07
C VAL A 249 -16.06 5.80 11.69
N LYS A 250 -15.98 7.12 11.90
CA LYS A 250 -14.82 7.74 12.59
C LYS A 250 -14.70 7.22 14.01
N GLU A 251 -15.81 7.14 14.75
CA GLU A 251 -15.84 6.61 16.12
C GLU A 251 -15.38 5.15 16.15
N GLN A 252 -15.92 4.29 15.28
CA GLN A 252 -15.52 2.88 15.20
C GLN A 252 -14.03 2.68 14.89
N ILE A 253 -13.47 3.47 13.98
CA ILE A 253 -12.04 3.41 13.67
C ILE A 253 -11.23 3.90 14.89
N THR A 254 -11.65 4.99 15.52
CA THR A 254 -10.99 5.53 16.71
C THR A 254 -10.97 4.50 17.83
N ASP A 255 -12.11 3.87 18.14
CA ASP A 255 -12.23 2.84 19.16
C ASP A 255 -11.36 1.62 18.86
N GLY A 256 -11.35 1.18 17.59
CA GLY A 256 -10.49 0.08 17.15
C GLY A 256 -9.01 0.38 17.35
N VAL A 257 -8.56 1.56 16.90
CA VAL A 257 -7.15 1.98 17.01
C VAL A 257 -6.73 2.20 18.46
N THR A 258 -7.56 2.89 19.25
CA THR A 258 -7.27 3.17 20.67
C THR A 258 -7.22 1.89 21.50
N THR A 259 -8.15 0.96 21.26
CA THR A 259 -8.17 -0.34 21.92
C THR A 259 -6.93 -1.16 21.60
N ASP A 260 -6.57 -1.25 20.32
CA ASP A 260 -5.45 -2.09 19.87
C ASP A 260 -4.08 -1.54 20.33
N LEU A 261 -3.92 -0.22 20.38
CA LEU A 261 -2.70 0.44 20.87
C LEU A 261 -2.70 0.71 22.37
N GLY A 262 -3.81 0.50 23.07
CA GLY A 262 -3.96 0.79 24.51
C GLY A 262 -3.87 2.28 24.84
N LEU A 263 -4.43 3.16 23.99
CA LEU A 263 -4.36 4.61 24.14
C LEU A 263 -5.56 5.17 24.89
N ASN A 264 -5.31 6.19 25.70
CA ASN A 264 -6.37 7.06 26.20
C ASN A 264 -6.68 8.20 25.21
N GLU A 265 -7.71 9.01 25.50
CA GLU A 265 -8.16 10.08 24.62
C GLU A 265 -7.06 11.14 24.33
N GLU A 266 -6.30 11.55 25.36
CA GLU A 266 -5.22 12.54 25.21
C GLU A 266 -4.08 11.99 24.31
N GLU A 267 -3.70 10.75 24.52
CA GLU A 267 -2.69 10.07 23.71
C GLU A 267 -3.14 9.87 22.26
N PHE A 268 -4.41 9.57 22.05
CA PHE A 268 -4.97 9.47 20.70
C PHE A 268 -5.01 10.83 19.99
N LEU A 269 -5.41 11.90 20.67
CA LEU A 269 -5.40 13.25 20.10
C LEU A 269 -3.98 13.69 19.73
N ALA A 270 -2.99 13.37 20.58
CA ALA A 270 -1.58 13.62 20.27
C ALA A 270 -1.13 12.82 19.04
N LEU A 271 -1.50 11.53 18.95
CA LEU A 271 -1.25 10.70 17.77
C LEU A 271 -1.84 11.33 16.51
N MET A 272 -3.10 11.77 16.56
CA MET A 272 -3.76 12.39 15.41
C MET A 272 -3.09 13.72 14.97
N GLY A 273 -2.53 14.48 15.93
CA GLY A 273 -1.69 15.63 15.63
C GLY A 273 -0.47 15.25 14.78
N ASP A 274 0.28 14.22 15.22
CA ASP A 274 1.43 13.71 14.47
C ASP A 274 1.02 13.19 13.08
N ILE A 275 -0.10 12.47 12.98
CA ILE A 275 -0.62 11.96 11.70
C ILE A 275 -1.01 13.09 10.75
N TYR A 276 -1.56 14.19 11.26
CA TYR A 276 -1.91 15.35 10.44
C TYR A 276 -0.66 16.03 9.85
N GLU A 277 0.41 16.15 10.63
CA GLU A 277 1.70 16.67 10.12
C GLU A 277 2.26 15.76 9.02
N LEU A 278 2.22 14.44 9.21
CA LEU A 278 2.63 13.47 8.18
C LEU A 278 1.77 13.59 6.91
N LYS A 279 0.47 13.86 7.02
CA LYS A 279 -0.41 14.08 5.86
C LYS A 279 0.08 15.26 5.02
N ILE A 280 0.39 16.40 5.67
CA ILE A 280 0.91 17.59 4.98
C ILE A 280 2.23 17.29 4.25
N GLU A 281 3.13 16.53 4.87
CA GLU A 281 4.39 16.13 4.24
C GLU A 281 4.16 15.28 2.99
N VAL A 282 3.22 14.32 3.06
CA VAL A 282 2.88 13.45 1.92
C VAL A 282 2.18 14.25 0.82
N GLU A 283 1.29 15.18 1.14
CA GLU A 283 0.66 16.08 0.16
C GLU A 283 1.71 16.90 -0.59
N GLY A 284 2.68 17.48 0.13
CA GLY A 284 3.80 18.22 -0.46
C GLY A 284 4.68 17.36 -1.37
N PHE A 285 4.92 16.10 -1.00
CA PHE A 285 5.64 15.15 -1.84
C PHE A 285 4.83 14.77 -3.09
N MET A 286 3.55 14.43 -2.94
CA MET A 286 2.70 14.02 -4.06
C MET A 286 2.49 15.13 -5.09
N ALA A 287 2.46 16.40 -4.68
CA ALA A 287 2.43 17.55 -5.59
C ALA A 287 3.64 17.59 -6.55
N GLN A 288 4.77 16.98 -6.16
CA GLN A 288 5.96 16.86 -7.02
C GLN A 288 5.93 15.56 -7.87
N PHE A 289 5.06 14.61 -7.52
CA PHE A 289 4.92 13.32 -8.20
C PHE A 289 3.98 13.39 -9.41
N SER A 290 3.07 14.37 -9.43
CA SER A 290 2.05 14.60 -10.47
C SER A 290 2.66 15.25 -11.77
#